data_e9b2965de6448249d8c1b934cf9bc168
#
_entry.id   e9b2965de6448249d8c1b934cf9bc168
#
_cell.length_a   1.000
_cell.length_b   1.000
_cell.length_c   1.000
_cell.angle_alpha   90.00
_cell.angle_beta   90.00
_cell.angle_gamma   90.00
#
_symmetry.space_group_name_H-M   'P 1'
#
loop_
_entity.id
_entity.type
_entity.pdbx_description
1 polymer ?
#
loop_
_entity_poly.entity_id
_entity_poly.type
_entity_poly.pdbx_seq_one_letter_code
_entity_poly.pdbx_strand_id
1 'polypeptide(L)'
;MNSAAHRIGPDSAPDRYRLLRSIGRGGEAVLYLAEIELAGAVEPVVVKVLDSRTALTAEEFDRLSRSWSEQAELLRFVHRPGVVGVREHFQGPPIHPPGGSGDLPGRALALVMNRVDGLDLADWRAGRTLADPAGRRELLRTLEQLADVLDWLHSGRATPSGRAVVHGDLSPGNVMVDEDGQATLVDFGLSKLTADHRTAEIWFTPGYAAPEVFEGLRTPATDRYAFGAIAYFLLTGGAPPPSPGQLAGGLAALPRIAGLAPARRERVVAIASADPDRRPASLSAWVADLRHGVTPGPAAPHPPTVQ
;
A
#
# COMPACT_ATOMS: atom_id res chain seq x y z
N MET A 1 -9.58 -1.32 -35.51
CA MET A 1 -9.90 -2.73 -35.21
C MET A 1 -10.40 -2.77 -33.80
N ASN A 2 -11.71 -3.05 -33.58
CA ASN A 2 -12.27 -3.26 -32.24
C ASN A 2 -11.63 -4.52 -31.67
N SER A 3 -10.63 -4.37 -30.82
CA SER A 3 -10.15 -5.49 -30.00
C SER A 3 -11.31 -5.90 -29.10
N ALA A 4 -11.87 -7.08 -29.33
CA ALA A 4 -12.92 -7.63 -28.49
C ALA A 4 -12.44 -7.59 -27.03
N ALA A 5 -13.13 -6.82 -26.19
CA ALA A 5 -12.75 -6.67 -24.79
C ALA A 5 -12.79 -8.04 -24.13
N HIS A 6 -11.69 -8.46 -23.52
CA HIS A 6 -11.61 -9.72 -22.80
C HIS A 6 -12.51 -9.73 -21.57
N ARG A 7 -12.91 -10.93 -21.15
CA ARG A 7 -13.81 -11.16 -20.01
C ARG A 7 -13.13 -12.02 -18.95
N ILE A 8 -13.59 -11.87 -17.72
CA ILE A 8 -13.28 -12.76 -16.60
C ILE A 8 -14.46 -12.74 -15.63
N GLY A 9 -14.68 -13.85 -14.94
CA GLY A 9 -15.71 -13.97 -13.91
C GLY A 9 -15.69 -15.33 -13.23
N PRO A 10 -16.51 -15.53 -12.19
CA PRO A 10 -16.68 -16.82 -11.55
C PRO A 10 -17.35 -17.83 -12.52
N ASP A 11 -17.26 -19.13 -12.21
CA ASP A 11 -17.86 -20.17 -13.05
C ASP A 11 -19.36 -19.94 -13.31
N SER A 12 -20.09 -19.36 -12.36
CA SER A 12 -21.51 -19.03 -12.50
C SER A 12 -21.81 -17.86 -13.43
N ALA A 13 -20.81 -17.00 -13.70
CA ALA A 13 -20.94 -15.82 -14.55
C ALA A 13 -19.56 -15.46 -15.17
N PRO A 14 -19.06 -16.25 -16.13
CA PRO A 14 -17.70 -16.09 -16.65
C PRO A 14 -17.41 -14.74 -17.28
N ASP A 15 -18.41 -14.11 -17.89
CA ASP A 15 -18.30 -12.82 -18.59
C ASP A 15 -18.59 -11.60 -17.72
N ARG A 16 -18.64 -11.77 -16.36
CA ARG A 16 -19.11 -10.72 -15.43
C ARG A 16 -18.30 -9.43 -15.54
N TYR A 17 -16.98 -9.51 -15.68
CA TYR A 17 -16.09 -8.35 -15.76
C TYR A 17 -15.54 -8.17 -17.16
N ARG A 18 -15.69 -6.97 -17.69
CA ARG A 18 -15.09 -6.55 -18.97
C ARG A 18 -13.73 -5.92 -18.71
N LEU A 19 -12.65 -6.60 -19.06
CA LEU A 19 -11.29 -6.07 -18.95
C LEU A 19 -11.04 -5.02 -20.03
N LEU A 20 -10.61 -3.82 -19.63
CA LEU A 20 -10.35 -2.71 -20.53
C LEU A 20 -8.87 -2.65 -20.94
N ARG A 21 -7.99 -2.57 -19.94
CA ARG A 21 -6.53 -2.52 -20.14
C ARG A 21 -5.81 -2.98 -18.88
N SER A 22 -4.59 -3.48 -19.05
CA SER A 22 -3.67 -3.68 -17.92
C SER A 22 -3.21 -2.33 -17.39
N ILE A 23 -3.18 -2.18 -16.07
CA ILE A 23 -2.72 -0.97 -15.35
C ILE A 23 -1.49 -1.23 -14.49
N GLY A 24 -1.12 -2.50 -14.29
CA GLY A 24 0.06 -2.88 -13.55
C GLY A 24 0.33 -4.39 -13.66
N ARG A 25 1.57 -4.77 -13.41
CA ARG A 25 1.99 -6.17 -13.33
C ARG A 25 2.84 -6.33 -12.08
N GLY A 26 2.38 -7.16 -11.15
CA GLY A 26 3.18 -7.66 -10.04
C GLY A 26 3.88 -8.99 -10.42
N GLY A 27 4.67 -9.54 -9.51
CA GLY A 27 5.41 -10.79 -9.77
C GLY A 27 4.53 -11.96 -10.20
N GLU A 28 3.36 -12.12 -9.59
CA GLU A 28 2.46 -13.26 -9.82
C GLU A 28 1.16 -12.90 -10.53
N ALA A 29 0.75 -11.64 -10.50
CA ALA A 29 -0.57 -11.20 -10.96
C ALA A 29 -0.50 -9.95 -11.83
N VAL A 30 -1.53 -9.78 -12.65
CA VAL A 30 -1.73 -8.59 -13.49
C VAL A 30 -2.95 -7.83 -12.99
N LEU A 31 -2.82 -6.52 -12.84
CA LEU A 31 -3.92 -5.62 -12.52
C LEU A 31 -4.56 -5.11 -13.80
N TYR A 32 -5.88 -5.19 -13.86
CA TYR A 32 -6.67 -4.67 -14.97
C TYR A 32 -7.66 -3.61 -14.48
N LEU A 33 -7.72 -2.51 -15.20
CA LEU A 33 -8.91 -1.67 -15.19
C LEU A 33 -10.01 -2.45 -15.89
N ALA A 34 -11.16 -2.57 -15.25
CA ALA A 34 -12.30 -3.34 -15.74
C ALA A 34 -13.60 -2.62 -15.44
N GLU A 35 -14.68 -3.15 -15.98
CA GLU A 35 -16.06 -2.69 -15.74
C GLU A 35 -16.95 -3.87 -15.37
N ILE A 36 -17.91 -3.58 -14.51
CA ILE A 36 -19.05 -4.46 -14.21
C ILE A 36 -20.33 -3.72 -14.54
N GLU A 37 -21.31 -4.41 -15.09
CA GLU A 37 -22.66 -3.91 -15.26
C GLU A 37 -23.55 -4.38 -14.10
N LEU A 38 -24.11 -3.43 -13.36
CA LEU A 38 -25.02 -3.66 -12.25
C LEU A 38 -26.30 -2.87 -12.44
N ALA A 39 -27.42 -3.55 -12.54
CA ALA A 39 -28.75 -2.93 -12.74
C ALA A 39 -28.81 -1.92 -13.90
N GLY A 40 -28.06 -2.18 -14.99
CA GLY A 40 -28.00 -1.31 -16.17
C GLY A 40 -27.02 -0.15 -16.05
N ALA A 41 -26.33 0.00 -14.93
CA ALA A 41 -25.23 0.97 -14.78
C ALA A 41 -23.88 0.26 -14.93
N VAL A 42 -22.94 0.93 -15.61
CA VAL A 42 -21.57 0.45 -15.77
C VAL A 42 -20.70 1.09 -14.69
N GLU A 43 -20.08 0.27 -13.86
CA GLU A 43 -19.18 0.72 -12.80
C GLU A 43 -17.74 0.32 -13.08
N PRO A 44 -16.78 1.23 -12.95
CA PRO A 44 -15.35 0.90 -13.05
C PRO A 44 -14.87 0.17 -11.80
N VAL A 45 -14.06 -0.86 -12.02
CA VAL A 45 -13.41 -1.67 -10.97
C VAL A 45 -11.97 -1.95 -11.34
N VAL A 46 -11.19 -2.40 -10.37
CA VAL A 46 -9.86 -2.98 -10.60
C VAL A 46 -9.92 -4.46 -10.31
N VAL A 47 -9.43 -5.27 -11.25
CA VAL A 47 -9.36 -6.72 -11.12
C VAL A 47 -7.89 -7.15 -11.12
N LYS A 48 -7.44 -7.73 -10.02
CA LYS A 48 -6.14 -8.38 -9.89
C LYS A 48 -6.32 -9.83 -10.29
N VAL A 49 -5.59 -10.30 -11.30
CA VAL A 49 -5.74 -11.63 -11.89
C VAL A 49 -4.44 -12.40 -11.79
N LEU A 50 -4.50 -13.56 -11.19
CA LEU A 50 -3.48 -14.61 -11.26
C LEU A 50 -3.99 -15.73 -12.18
N ASP A 51 -3.24 -16.04 -13.24
CA ASP A 51 -3.59 -17.05 -14.21
C ASP A 51 -2.71 -18.30 -14.02
N SER A 52 -3.32 -19.45 -13.78
CA SER A 52 -2.60 -20.73 -13.60
C SER A 52 -1.76 -21.16 -14.81
N ARG A 53 -2.00 -20.55 -15.98
CA ARG A 53 -1.16 -20.76 -17.17
C ARG A 53 0.24 -20.17 -17.04
N THR A 54 0.52 -19.38 -16.01
CA THR A 54 1.84 -18.85 -15.68
C THR A 54 2.63 -19.85 -14.83
N ALA A 55 2.92 -21.05 -15.36
CA ALA A 55 3.89 -22.04 -14.84
C ALA A 55 3.78 -22.43 -13.34
N LEU A 56 2.60 -22.29 -12.72
CA LEU A 56 2.35 -22.71 -11.33
C LEU A 56 1.95 -24.18 -11.26
N THR A 57 2.44 -24.88 -10.26
CA THR A 57 1.92 -26.20 -9.89
C THR A 57 0.51 -26.09 -9.31
N ALA A 58 -0.27 -27.18 -9.34
CA ALA A 58 -1.59 -27.19 -8.71
C ALA A 58 -1.52 -26.84 -7.21
N GLU A 59 -0.50 -27.33 -6.50
CA GLU A 59 -0.29 -27.01 -5.08
C GLU A 59 -0.02 -25.52 -4.83
N GLU A 60 0.79 -24.88 -5.68
CA GLU A 60 1.06 -23.46 -5.60
C GLU A 60 -0.19 -22.62 -5.86
N PHE A 61 -0.97 -23.01 -6.88
CA PHE A 61 -2.23 -22.34 -7.18
C PHE A 61 -3.24 -22.45 -6.02
N ASP A 62 -3.38 -23.64 -5.43
CA ASP A 62 -4.28 -23.86 -4.29
C ASP A 62 -3.82 -23.09 -3.03
N ARG A 63 -2.51 -23.01 -2.80
CA ARG A 63 -1.94 -22.21 -1.71
C ARG A 63 -2.23 -20.73 -1.90
N LEU A 64 -1.99 -20.21 -3.10
CA LEU A 64 -2.28 -18.82 -3.45
C LEU A 64 -3.77 -18.51 -3.38
N SER A 65 -4.62 -19.43 -3.84
CA SER A 65 -6.07 -19.32 -3.72
C SER A 65 -6.53 -19.16 -2.28
N ARG A 66 -6.02 -19.98 -1.37
CA ARG A 66 -6.32 -19.84 0.06
C ARG A 66 -5.86 -18.51 0.63
N SER A 67 -4.63 -18.09 0.30
CA SER A 67 -4.09 -16.82 0.74
C SER A 67 -4.92 -15.63 0.25
N TRP A 68 -5.37 -15.66 -1.02
CA TRP A 68 -6.23 -14.62 -1.57
C TRP A 68 -7.63 -14.61 -0.96
N SER A 69 -8.19 -15.79 -0.66
CA SER A 69 -9.46 -15.92 0.07
C SER A 69 -9.38 -15.26 1.45
N GLU A 70 -8.34 -15.61 2.21
CA GLU A 70 -8.13 -15.04 3.54
C GLU A 70 -7.97 -13.50 3.49
N GLN A 71 -7.22 -13.01 2.51
CA GLN A 71 -7.07 -11.59 2.28
C GLN A 71 -8.39 -10.90 1.93
N ALA A 72 -9.16 -11.49 1.01
CA ALA A 72 -10.44 -10.94 0.59
C ALA A 72 -11.44 -10.90 1.76
N GLU A 73 -11.49 -11.96 2.57
CA GLU A 73 -12.34 -12.00 3.76
C GLU A 73 -11.99 -10.93 4.77
N LEU A 74 -10.69 -10.70 4.98
CA LEU A 74 -10.20 -9.63 5.86
C LEU A 74 -10.66 -8.26 5.39
N LEU A 75 -10.38 -7.96 4.11
CA LEU A 75 -10.64 -6.64 3.55
C LEU A 75 -12.12 -6.37 3.30
N ARG A 76 -12.97 -7.40 3.16
CA ARG A 76 -14.43 -7.24 3.04
C ARG A 76 -15.06 -6.57 4.27
N PHE A 77 -14.48 -6.74 5.45
CA PHE A 77 -14.94 -6.12 6.68
C PHE A 77 -14.32 -4.73 6.92
N VAL A 78 -13.32 -4.35 6.14
CA VAL A 78 -12.65 -3.07 6.26
C VAL A 78 -13.41 -2.01 5.47
N HIS A 79 -14.34 -1.32 6.12
CA HIS A 79 -15.06 -0.18 5.58
C HIS A 79 -14.53 1.11 6.23
N ARG A 80 -13.34 1.55 5.80
CA ARG A 80 -12.70 2.74 6.33
C ARG A 80 -12.10 3.57 5.20
N PRO A 81 -12.24 4.92 5.20
CA PRO A 81 -11.47 5.79 4.33
C PRO A 81 -9.98 5.50 4.48
N GLY A 82 -9.26 5.50 3.36
CA GLY A 82 -7.83 5.20 3.33
C GLY A 82 -7.48 3.71 3.14
N VAL A 83 -8.47 2.83 3.01
CA VAL A 83 -8.27 1.42 2.60
C VAL A 83 -9.15 1.12 1.40
N VAL A 84 -8.58 0.49 0.37
CA VAL A 84 -9.34 0.09 -0.81
C VAL A 84 -10.42 -0.92 -0.45
N GLY A 85 -11.65 -0.70 -0.91
CA GLY A 85 -12.74 -1.64 -0.72
C GLY A 85 -12.59 -2.87 -1.64
N VAL A 86 -12.64 -4.07 -1.06
CA VAL A 86 -12.72 -5.33 -1.80
C VAL A 86 -14.19 -5.66 -2.04
N ARG A 87 -14.54 -5.92 -3.31
CA ARG A 87 -15.91 -6.29 -3.72
C ARG A 87 -16.13 -7.78 -3.66
N GLU A 88 -15.28 -8.54 -4.32
CA GLU A 88 -15.32 -9.99 -4.30
C GLU A 88 -13.96 -10.61 -4.66
N HIS A 89 -13.84 -11.88 -4.35
CA HIS A 89 -12.78 -12.77 -4.78
C HIS A 89 -13.44 -14.02 -5.36
N PHE A 90 -12.87 -14.55 -6.45
CA PHE A 90 -13.38 -15.78 -7.06
C PHE A 90 -12.28 -16.56 -7.78
N GLN A 91 -12.56 -17.84 -8.01
CA GLN A 91 -11.93 -18.66 -9.03
C GLN A 91 -12.86 -18.77 -10.23
N GLY A 92 -12.30 -18.80 -11.42
CA GLY A 92 -13.06 -18.94 -12.65
C GLY A 92 -12.21 -19.35 -13.84
N PRO A 93 -12.78 -19.38 -15.05
CA PRO A 93 -12.04 -19.59 -16.27
C PRO A 93 -10.94 -18.53 -16.44
N PRO A 94 -9.86 -18.84 -17.16
CA PRO A 94 -8.86 -17.86 -17.54
C PRO A 94 -9.48 -16.70 -18.33
N ILE A 95 -8.74 -15.60 -18.49
CA ILE A 95 -9.15 -14.47 -19.34
C ILE A 95 -9.49 -14.98 -20.75
N HIS A 96 -10.67 -14.62 -21.26
CA HIS A 96 -11.24 -15.13 -22.51
C HIS A 96 -12.02 -14.06 -23.30
N PRO A 97 -12.25 -14.27 -24.61
CA PRO A 97 -13.21 -13.47 -25.37
C PRO A 97 -14.65 -13.65 -24.83
N PRO A 98 -15.57 -12.69 -25.09
CA PRO A 98 -16.97 -12.84 -24.70
C PRO A 98 -17.58 -14.16 -25.17
N GLY A 99 -18.22 -14.90 -24.26
CA GLY A 99 -18.80 -16.22 -24.54
C GLY A 99 -17.80 -17.37 -24.77
N GLY A 100 -16.50 -17.11 -24.65
CA GLY A 100 -15.43 -18.06 -24.98
C GLY A 100 -14.85 -18.83 -23.80
N SER A 101 -15.58 -18.99 -22.69
CA SER A 101 -15.04 -19.62 -21.47
C SER A 101 -15.04 -21.15 -21.46
N GLY A 102 -15.78 -21.81 -22.38
CA GLY A 102 -16.22 -23.20 -22.26
C GLY A 102 -15.13 -24.26 -22.28
N ASP A 103 -13.99 -24.08 -22.97
CA ASP A 103 -12.98 -25.12 -23.19
C ASP A 103 -11.54 -24.66 -22.91
N LEU A 104 -11.37 -23.59 -22.13
CA LEU A 104 -10.03 -23.09 -21.82
C LEU A 104 -9.36 -23.92 -20.73
N PRO A 105 -8.13 -24.43 -20.98
CA PRO A 105 -7.38 -25.11 -19.94
C PRO A 105 -6.92 -24.11 -18.86
N GLY A 106 -6.93 -24.57 -17.60
CA GLY A 106 -6.47 -23.80 -16.46
C GLY A 106 -7.55 -23.01 -15.75
N ARG A 107 -7.15 -22.34 -14.70
CA ARG A 107 -8.02 -21.55 -13.80
C ARG A 107 -7.36 -20.18 -13.56
N ALA A 108 -8.16 -19.20 -13.26
CA ALA A 108 -7.71 -17.90 -12.79
C ALA A 108 -8.25 -17.61 -11.38
N LEU A 109 -7.42 -16.94 -10.58
CA LEU A 109 -7.84 -16.28 -9.34
C LEU A 109 -8.06 -14.83 -9.66
N ALA A 110 -9.13 -14.26 -9.14
CA ALA A 110 -9.43 -12.85 -9.27
C ALA A 110 -9.79 -12.23 -7.93
N LEU A 111 -9.22 -11.05 -7.68
CA LEU A 111 -9.59 -10.17 -6.58
C LEU A 111 -10.12 -8.87 -7.19
N VAL A 112 -11.37 -8.53 -6.92
CA VAL A 112 -12.04 -7.35 -7.44
C VAL A 112 -12.12 -6.28 -6.37
N MET A 113 -11.62 -5.11 -6.70
CA MET A 113 -11.53 -3.97 -5.80
C MET A 113 -12.23 -2.74 -6.40
N ASN A 114 -12.63 -1.82 -5.55
CA ASN A 114 -13.06 -0.51 -6.00
C ASN A 114 -11.92 0.16 -6.76
N ARG A 115 -12.24 0.85 -7.84
CA ARG A 115 -11.31 1.77 -8.44
C ARG A 115 -11.12 2.97 -7.52
N VAL A 116 -9.88 3.33 -7.26
CA VAL A 116 -9.49 4.58 -6.62
C VAL A 116 -9.02 5.53 -7.72
N ASP A 117 -9.73 6.63 -7.90
CA ASP A 117 -9.31 7.68 -8.81
C ASP A 117 -8.21 8.52 -8.17
N GLY A 118 -7.23 8.96 -8.95
CA GLY A 118 -6.10 9.72 -8.45
C GLY A 118 -4.78 9.30 -9.06
N LEU A 119 -3.70 9.75 -8.44
CA LEU A 119 -2.32 9.42 -8.79
C LEU A 119 -1.74 8.46 -7.74
N ASP A 120 -0.84 7.58 -8.16
CA ASP A 120 -0.01 6.90 -7.17
C ASP A 120 0.88 7.92 -6.43
N LEU A 121 1.39 7.53 -5.27
CA LEU A 121 2.11 8.47 -4.41
C LEU A 121 3.42 8.96 -5.04
N ALA A 122 4.01 8.23 -5.99
CA ALA A 122 5.22 8.65 -6.68
C ALA A 122 4.90 9.78 -7.68
N ASP A 123 3.90 9.60 -8.53
CA ASP A 123 3.42 10.60 -9.46
C ASP A 123 2.83 11.82 -8.73
N TRP A 124 2.06 11.57 -7.67
CA TRP A 124 1.51 12.64 -6.84
C TRP A 124 2.61 13.49 -6.19
N ARG A 125 3.70 12.87 -5.72
CA ARG A 125 4.84 13.55 -5.11
C ARG A 125 5.64 14.41 -6.10
N ALA A 126 5.74 13.99 -7.36
CA ALA A 126 6.52 14.66 -8.39
C ALA A 126 6.09 16.13 -8.60
N GLY A 127 4.80 16.44 -8.43
CA GLY A 127 4.25 17.79 -8.55
C GLY A 127 4.37 18.66 -7.29
N ARG A 128 5.06 18.21 -6.22
CA ARG A 128 5.06 18.87 -4.90
C ARG A 128 6.46 19.06 -4.32
N THR A 129 6.64 20.12 -3.54
CA THR A 129 7.91 20.43 -2.90
C THR A 129 7.72 20.87 -1.44
N LEU A 130 8.68 20.52 -0.59
CA LEU A 130 8.73 21.05 0.79
C LEU A 130 9.10 22.52 0.89
N ALA A 131 9.63 23.13 -0.17
CA ALA A 131 9.90 24.57 -0.21
C ALA A 131 8.60 25.37 -0.19
N ASP A 132 7.55 24.86 -0.88
CA ASP A 132 6.21 25.45 -0.83
C ASP A 132 5.48 25.08 0.47
N PRO A 133 4.92 26.08 1.21
CA PRO A 133 4.13 25.81 2.41
C PRO A 133 2.88 24.97 2.16
N ALA A 134 2.23 25.07 1.00
CA ALA A 134 1.06 24.26 0.64
C ALA A 134 1.48 22.81 0.40
N GLY A 135 2.47 22.57 -0.46
CA GLY A 135 3.00 21.23 -0.73
C GLY A 135 3.48 20.54 0.56
N ARG A 136 4.13 21.29 1.46
CA ARG A 136 4.54 20.77 2.77
C ARG A 136 3.35 20.31 3.63
N ARG A 137 2.26 21.10 3.67
CA ARG A 137 1.04 20.71 4.41
C ARG A 137 0.40 19.47 3.82
N GLU A 138 0.33 19.36 2.49
CA GLU A 138 -0.21 18.20 1.80
C GLU A 138 0.60 16.94 2.09
N LEU A 139 1.95 17.01 1.98
CA LEU A 139 2.83 15.88 2.31
C LEU A 139 2.66 15.40 3.75
N LEU A 140 2.57 16.32 4.71
CA LEU A 140 2.34 15.98 6.11
C LEU A 140 0.95 15.38 6.33
N ARG A 141 -0.10 15.93 5.70
CA ARG A 141 -1.47 15.41 5.76
C ARG A 141 -1.54 13.98 5.22
N THR A 142 -0.86 13.70 4.11
CA THR A 142 -0.78 12.35 3.55
C THR A 142 -0.12 11.37 4.52
N LEU A 143 0.99 11.77 5.16
CA LEU A 143 1.63 10.95 6.21
C LEU A 143 0.70 10.74 7.42
N GLU A 144 -0.03 11.76 7.86
CA GLU A 144 -1.00 11.67 8.96
C GLU A 144 -2.11 10.66 8.64
N GLN A 145 -2.67 10.72 7.42
CA GLN A 145 -3.71 9.78 6.98
C GLN A 145 -3.21 8.34 6.92
N LEU A 146 -2.03 8.11 6.32
CA LEU A 146 -1.42 6.78 6.24
C LEU A 146 -1.09 6.23 7.63
N ALA A 147 -0.56 7.06 8.53
CA ALA A 147 -0.25 6.67 9.90
C ALA A 147 -1.50 6.25 10.68
N ASP A 148 -2.59 7.03 10.59
CA ASP A 148 -3.86 6.72 11.25
C ASP A 148 -4.48 5.41 10.75
N VAL A 149 -4.45 5.17 9.44
CA VAL A 149 -4.96 3.93 8.84
C VAL A 149 -4.11 2.73 9.26
N LEU A 150 -2.77 2.82 9.19
CA LEU A 150 -1.87 1.74 9.57
C LEU A 150 -1.96 1.43 11.07
N ASP A 151 -1.98 2.44 11.94
CA ASP A 151 -2.17 2.25 13.39
C ASP A 151 -3.49 1.53 13.69
N TRP A 152 -4.56 1.87 12.96
CA TRP A 152 -5.85 1.19 13.09
C TRP A 152 -5.81 -0.25 12.62
N LEU A 153 -5.20 -0.54 11.45
CA LEU A 153 -5.01 -1.90 10.95
C LEU A 153 -4.19 -2.76 11.94
N HIS A 154 -3.11 -2.20 12.46
CA HIS A 154 -2.22 -2.88 13.40
C HIS A 154 -2.83 -3.09 14.79
N SER A 155 -3.84 -2.30 15.18
CA SER A 155 -4.50 -2.41 16.49
C SER A 155 -5.41 -3.63 16.63
N GLY A 156 -5.67 -4.37 15.54
CA GLY A 156 -6.62 -5.48 15.50
C GLY A 156 -8.09 -5.06 15.40
N ARG A 157 -8.40 -3.76 15.47
CA ARG A 157 -9.79 -3.27 15.36
C ARG A 157 -10.40 -3.46 13.98
N ALA A 158 -9.56 -3.74 12.98
CA ALA A 158 -9.99 -4.00 11.62
C ALA A 158 -10.66 -5.37 11.44
N THR A 159 -10.48 -6.29 12.39
CA THR A 159 -10.96 -7.68 12.30
C THR A 159 -11.82 -8.06 13.49
N PRO A 160 -12.88 -8.87 13.29
CA PRO A 160 -13.68 -9.40 14.40
C PRO A 160 -12.87 -10.26 15.38
N SER A 161 -11.79 -10.86 14.92
CA SER A 161 -10.89 -11.71 15.73
C SER A 161 -9.90 -10.91 16.60
N GLY A 162 -9.86 -9.58 16.47
CA GLY A 162 -8.88 -8.74 17.17
C GLY A 162 -7.45 -8.86 16.64
N ARG A 163 -7.24 -9.52 15.50
CA ARG A 163 -5.90 -9.74 14.92
C ARG A 163 -5.47 -8.53 14.08
N ALA A 164 -4.22 -8.16 14.23
CA ALA A 164 -3.61 -7.10 13.43
C ALA A 164 -3.60 -7.47 11.93
N VAL A 165 -3.91 -6.51 11.09
CA VAL A 165 -3.77 -6.60 9.63
C VAL A 165 -2.49 -5.91 9.23
N VAL A 166 -1.63 -6.60 8.51
CA VAL A 166 -0.36 -6.09 7.99
C VAL A 166 -0.50 -5.89 6.50
N HIS A 167 -0.08 -4.75 5.97
CA HIS A 167 -0.09 -4.50 4.52
C HIS A 167 0.93 -5.39 3.81
N GLY A 168 2.15 -5.43 4.31
CA GLY A 168 3.21 -6.36 3.92
C GLY A 168 3.99 -6.02 2.65
N ASP A 169 3.54 -5.04 1.86
CA ASP A 169 4.25 -4.49 0.69
C ASP A 169 3.96 -2.99 0.52
N LEU A 170 4.14 -2.23 1.61
CA LEU A 170 3.88 -0.80 1.60
C LEU A 170 4.96 -0.07 0.79
N SER A 171 4.55 0.62 -0.27
CA SER A 171 5.41 1.38 -1.19
C SER A 171 4.62 2.52 -1.84
N PRO A 172 5.27 3.50 -2.49
CA PRO A 172 4.56 4.59 -3.17
C PRO A 172 3.57 4.12 -4.24
N GLY A 173 3.86 3.04 -4.97
CA GLY A 173 2.94 2.48 -5.98
C GLY A 173 1.69 1.84 -5.39
N ASN A 174 1.70 1.53 -4.08
CA ASN A 174 0.58 0.93 -3.35
C ASN A 174 -0.19 1.95 -2.49
N VAL A 175 -0.02 3.24 -2.77
CA VAL A 175 -0.77 4.35 -2.17
C VAL A 175 -1.31 5.23 -3.29
N MET A 176 -2.63 5.39 -3.36
CA MET A 176 -3.27 6.32 -4.28
C MET A 176 -3.67 7.59 -3.53
N VAL A 177 -3.54 8.75 -4.17
CA VAL A 177 -4.01 10.03 -3.62
C VAL A 177 -4.96 10.67 -4.63
N ASP A 178 -6.19 10.90 -4.20
CA ASP A 178 -7.24 11.49 -5.04
C ASP A 178 -7.14 13.02 -5.12
N GLU A 179 -8.06 13.64 -5.87
CA GLU A 179 -8.12 15.09 -6.08
C GLU A 179 -8.39 15.88 -4.79
N ASP A 180 -9.09 15.26 -3.82
CA ASP A 180 -9.38 15.85 -2.50
C ASP A 180 -8.21 15.67 -1.51
N GLY A 181 -7.15 14.99 -1.94
CA GLY A 181 -5.96 14.68 -1.14
C GLY A 181 -6.20 13.58 -0.11
N GLN A 182 -7.16 12.68 -0.36
CA GLN A 182 -7.36 11.48 0.43
C GLN A 182 -6.37 10.40 -0.04
N ALA A 183 -5.50 9.96 0.87
CA ALA A 183 -4.61 8.84 0.62
C ALA A 183 -5.33 7.51 0.90
N THR A 184 -5.19 6.56 -0.01
CA THR A 184 -5.81 5.22 0.07
C THR A 184 -4.77 4.14 -0.17
N LEU A 185 -4.62 3.22 0.77
CA LEU A 185 -3.82 2.01 0.62
C LEU A 185 -4.51 1.07 -0.37
N VAL A 186 -3.77 0.67 -1.39
CA VAL A 186 -4.22 -0.29 -2.41
C VAL A 186 -3.27 -1.47 -2.45
N ASP A 187 -3.67 -2.53 -3.13
CA ASP A 187 -2.85 -3.72 -3.33
C ASP A 187 -2.19 -4.28 -2.06
N PHE A 188 -3.02 -4.76 -1.16
CA PHE A 188 -2.58 -5.57 -0.01
C PHE A 188 -2.02 -6.91 -0.54
N GLY A 189 -0.87 -6.86 -1.22
CA GLY A 189 -0.35 -7.96 -2.03
C GLY A 189 -0.06 -9.24 -1.26
N LEU A 190 0.26 -9.08 0.03
CA LEU A 190 0.63 -10.20 0.89
C LEU A 190 0.12 -9.94 2.31
N SER A 191 -0.99 -9.17 2.44
CA SER A 191 -1.59 -8.92 3.74
C SER A 191 -1.87 -10.24 4.43
N LYS A 192 -1.24 -10.45 5.56
CA LYS A 192 -1.42 -11.63 6.39
C LYS A 192 -2.08 -11.20 7.69
N LEU A 193 -3.03 -12.00 8.12
CA LEU A 193 -3.30 -12.07 9.54
C LEU A 193 -2.01 -12.53 10.22
N THR A 194 -1.54 -11.76 11.20
CA THR A 194 -0.38 -12.15 12.01
C THR A 194 -0.61 -13.51 12.64
N ALA A 195 -0.12 -14.57 12.02
CA ALA A 195 0.04 -15.89 12.54
C ALA A 195 1.14 -16.62 11.76
N ASP A 196 2.24 -16.84 12.42
CA ASP A 196 3.26 -17.87 12.25
C ASP A 196 3.51 -18.47 10.85
N HIS A 197 3.68 -17.67 9.80
CA HIS A 197 4.02 -18.28 8.52
C HIS A 197 5.18 -17.57 7.83
N ARG A 198 6.31 -18.28 7.75
CA ARG A 198 7.37 -17.99 6.79
C ARG A 198 6.81 -18.19 5.38
N THR A 199 6.88 -17.17 4.55
CA THR A 199 6.53 -17.26 3.14
C THR A 199 7.73 -17.75 2.35
N ALA A 200 7.53 -18.75 1.50
CA ALA A 200 8.60 -19.31 0.66
C ALA A 200 9.08 -18.33 -0.44
N GLU A 201 8.26 -17.34 -0.80
CA GLU A 201 8.58 -16.36 -1.84
C GLU A 201 8.63 -14.94 -1.26
N ILE A 202 9.77 -14.28 -1.50
CA ILE A 202 10.06 -12.95 -0.96
C ILE A 202 9.85 -11.93 -2.09
N TRP A 203 8.61 -11.44 -2.22
CA TRP A 203 8.32 -10.29 -3.07
C TRP A 203 8.43 -9.02 -2.22
N PHE A 204 9.15 -8.03 -2.70
CA PHE A 204 9.33 -6.75 -2.01
C PHE A 204 9.65 -5.62 -2.98
N THR A 205 9.31 -4.41 -2.61
CA THR A 205 9.72 -3.20 -3.32
C THR A 205 11.09 -2.75 -2.80
N PRO A 206 12.15 -2.74 -3.65
CA PRO A 206 13.50 -2.35 -3.22
C PRO A 206 13.52 -1.01 -2.49
N GLY A 207 14.23 -0.92 -1.37
CA GLY A 207 14.36 0.26 -0.54
C GLY A 207 13.22 0.47 0.49
N TYR A 208 12.07 -0.21 0.32
CA TYR A 208 10.94 -0.10 1.26
C TYR A 208 10.80 -1.33 2.16
N ALA A 209 11.39 -2.46 1.78
CA ALA A 209 11.31 -3.69 2.57
C ALA A 209 12.17 -3.62 3.82
N ALA A 210 11.58 -3.97 4.97
CA ALA A 210 12.31 -4.14 6.21
C ALA A 210 13.23 -5.38 6.17
N PRO A 211 14.35 -5.41 6.94
CA PRO A 211 15.30 -6.52 6.90
C PRO A 211 14.67 -7.89 7.16
N GLU A 212 13.76 -7.97 8.12
CA GLU A 212 13.08 -9.22 8.52
C GLU A 212 12.17 -9.79 7.42
N VAL A 213 11.82 -9.01 6.39
CA VAL A 213 11.09 -9.51 5.22
C VAL A 213 11.90 -10.59 4.50
N PHE A 214 13.22 -10.43 4.44
CA PHE A 214 14.13 -11.41 3.83
C PHE A 214 14.22 -12.73 4.61
N GLU A 215 13.78 -12.72 5.87
CA GLU A 215 13.61 -13.90 6.71
C GLU A 215 12.18 -14.48 6.63
N GLY A 216 11.34 -13.91 5.78
CA GLY A 216 9.93 -14.31 5.59
C GLY A 216 8.99 -13.78 6.68
N LEU A 217 9.46 -12.85 7.53
CA LEU A 217 8.64 -12.27 8.60
C LEU A 217 7.92 -11.02 8.11
N ARG A 218 6.62 -10.94 8.39
CA ARG A 218 5.77 -9.78 8.13
C ARG A 218 4.89 -9.48 9.32
N THR A 219 5.15 -8.37 9.96
CA THR A 219 4.51 -7.94 11.20
C THR A 219 4.11 -6.46 11.08
N PRO A 220 3.35 -5.89 12.01
CA PRO A 220 3.14 -4.45 12.06
C PRO A 220 4.44 -3.63 12.05
N ALA A 221 5.52 -4.16 12.62
CA ALA A 221 6.82 -3.48 12.60
C ALA A 221 7.42 -3.40 11.19
N THR A 222 7.14 -4.37 10.31
CA THR A 222 7.54 -4.36 8.89
C THR A 222 6.92 -3.17 8.15
N ASP A 223 5.61 -2.95 8.33
CA ASP A 223 4.91 -1.79 7.73
C ASP A 223 5.42 -0.46 8.30
N ARG A 224 5.79 -0.42 9.58
CA ARG A 224 6.36 0.79 10.19
C ARG A 224 7.69 1.18 9.56
N TYR A 225 8.56 0.22 9.26
CA TYR A 225 9.79 0.49 8.51
C TYR A 225 9.50 1.03 7.12
N ALA A 226 8.62 0.36 6.37
CA ALA A 226 8.22 0.78 5.04
C ALA A 226 7.57 2.18 5.04
N PHE A 227 6.78 2.51 6.06
CA PHE A 227 6.24 3.85 6.27
C PHE A 227 7.35 4.88 6.50
N GLY A 228 8.40 4.54 7.26
CA GLY A 228 9.59 5.39 7.42
C GLY A 228 10.32 5.66 6.10
N ALA A 229 10.41 4.64 5.24
CA ALA A 229 10.97 4.78 3.89
C ALA A 229 10.09 5.65 2.99
N ILE A 230 8.76 5.52 3.07
CA ILE A 230 7.81 6.42 2.39
C ILE A 230 7.96 7.87 2.91
N ALA A 231 8.09 8.06 4.21
CA ALA A 231 8.31 9.39 4.77
C ALA A 231 9.62 10.01 4.25
N TYR A 232 10.70 9.23 4.18
CA TYR A 232 11.96 9.68 3.56
C TYR A 232 11.73 10.11 2.10
N PHE A 233 11.05 9.27 1.31
CA PHE A 233 10.72 9.58 -0.08
C PHE A 233 9.90 10.88 -0.19
N LEU A 234 8.87 11.04 0.61
CA LEU A 234 8.04 12.25 0.61
C LEU A 234 8.83 13.49 0.99
N LEU A 235 9.73 13.39 1.97
CA LEU A 235 10.54 14.50 2.46
C LEU A 235 11.66 14.92 1.49
N THR A 236 12.21 13.96 0.73
CA THR A 236 13.36 14.22 -0.15
C THR A 236 13.00 14.31 -1.64
N GLY A 237 11.96 13.57 -2.06
CA GLY A 237 11.65 13.30 -3.47
C GLY A 237 12.54 12.23 -4.09
N GLY A 238 13.50 11.68 -3.33
CA GLY A 238 14.42 10.64 -3.77
C GLY A 238 14.08 9.27 -3.22
N ALA A 239 14.54 8.22 -3.89
CA ALA A 239 14.38 6.85 -3.40
C ALA A 239 15.04 6.66 -2.02
N PRO A 240 14.44 5.88 -1.11
CA PRO A 240 15.05 5.58 0.17
C PRO A 240 16.32 4.75 0.00
N PRO A 241 17.33 4.97 0.85
CA PRO A 241 18.54 4.15 0.85
C PRO A 241 18.23 2.68 1.14
N PRO A 242 19.03 1.74 0.57
CA PRO A 242 18.70 0.31 0.57
C PRO A 242 18.90 -0.39 1.92
N SER A 243 19.59 0.22 2.89
CA SER A 243 19.85 -0.40 4.18
C SER A 243 19.31 0.44 5.36
N PRO A 244 18.95 -0.22 6.48
CA PRO A 244 18.44 0.48 7.67
C PRO A 244 19.37 1.57 8.19
N GLY A 245 20.66 1.30 8.28
CA GLY A 245 21.64 2.28 8.75
C GLY A 245 21.75 3.50 7.83
N GLN A 246 21.69 3.28 6.53
CA GLN A 246 21.71 4.37 5.55
C GLN A 246 20.39 5.16 5.57
N LEU A 247 19.24 4.51 5.70
CA LEU A 247 17.95 5.19 5.84
C LEU A 247 17.90 6.02 7.12
N ALA A 248 18.34 5.45 8.24
CA ALA A 248 18.44 6.17 9.52
C ALA A 248 19.39 7.37 9.43
N GLY A 249 20.57 7.19 8.82
CA GLY A 249 21.51 8.27 8.55
C GLY A 249 20.95 9.34 7.63
N GLY A 250 20.26 8.94 6.58
CA GLY A 250 19.57 9.84 5.66
C GLY A 250 18.50 10.68 6.33
N LEU A 251 17.64 10.07 7.16
CA LEU A 251 16.65 10.80 7.97
C LEU A 251 17.33 11.76 8.93
N ALA A 252 18.36 11.32 9.68
CA ALA A 252 19.09 12.13 10.64
C ALA A 252 19.78 13.33 10.01
N ALA A 253 20.21 13.24 8.75
CA ALA A 253 20.89 14.28 8.00
C ALA A 253 19.96 15.35 7.44
N LEU A 254 18.63 15.10 7.40
CA LEU A 254 17.68 16.12 6.94
C LEU A 254 17.75 17.34 7.87
N PRO A 255 18.01 18.57 7.36
CA PRO A 255 18.28 19.74 8.21
C PRO A 255 17.23 19.99 9.28
N ARG A 256 15.97 19.72 8.95
CA ARG A 256 14.86 19.92 9.88
C ARG A 256 14.76 18.84 10.95
N ILE A 257 15.18 17.62 10.67
CA ILE A 257 15.27 16.53 11.66
C ILE A 257 16.53 16.71 12.51
N ALA A 258 17.63 17.11 11.90
CA ALA A 258 18.88 17.43 12.61
C ALA A 258 18.69 18.54 13.67
N GLY A 259 17.79 19.48 13.41
CA GLY A 259 17.45 20.59 14.33
C GLY A 259 16.49 20.22 15.47
N LEU A 260 15.96 18.98 15.52
CA LEU A 260 15.11 18.52 16.63
C LEU A 260 15.91 18.33 17.91
N ALA A 261 15.23 18.47 19.06
CA ALA A 261 15.80 18.07 20.35
C ALA A 261 16.25 16.59 20.30
N PRO A 262 17.40 16.23 20.93
CA PRO A 262 18.04 14.93 20.79
C PRO A 262 17.09 13.73 20.96
N ALA A 263 16.29 13.72 22.02
CA ALA A 263 15.35 12.63 22.29
C ALA A 263 14.25 12.49 21.21
N ARG A 264 13.78 13.61 20.63
CA ARG A 264 12.79 13.57 19.55
C ARG A 264 13.42 13.12 18.25
N ARG A 265 14.62 13.60 17.93
CA ARG A 265 15.37 13.13 16.77
C ARG A 265 15.64 11.64 16.83
N GLU A 266 16.02 11.11 17.99
CA GLU A 266 16.22 9.66 18.20
C GLU A 266 14.93 8.88 17.89
N ARG A 267 13.77 9.30 18.41
CA ARG A 267 12.48 8.65 18.12
C ARG A 267 12.12 8.69 16.63
N VAL A 268 12.38 9.83 15.95
CA VAL A 268 12.12 9.94 14.51
C VAL A 268 13.01 8.99 13.72
N VAL A 269 14.29 8.90 14.03
CA VAL A 269 15.25 8.04 13.32
C VAL A 269 15.02 6.55 13.63
N ALA A 270 14.50 6.21 14.81
CA ALA A 270 14.25 4.83 15.23
C ALA A 270 13.30 4.05 14.31
N ILE A 271 12.46 4.73 13.50
CA ILE A 271 11.58 4.06 12.53
C ILE A 271 12.36 3.23 11.50
N ALA A 272 13.60 3.61 11.20
CA ALA A 272 14.50 2.93 10.29
C ALA A 272 15.41 1.90 11.01
N SER A 273 15.11 1.53 12.27
CA SER A 273 15.90 0.53 13.01
C SER A 273 15.88 -0.82 12.31
N ALA A 274 17.05 -1.49 12.27
CA ALA A 274 17.13 -2.90 11.85
C ALA A 274 16.38 -3.82 12.83
N ASP A 275 16.37 -3.47 14.13
CA ASP A 275 15.61 -4.16 15.16
C ASP A 275 14.14 -3.70 15.13
N PRO A 276 13.18 -4.61 14.83
CA PRO A 276 11.75 -4.28 14.76
C PRO A 276 11.18 -3.73 16.07
N ASP A 277 11.68 -4.18 17.22
CA ASP A 277 11.18 -3.81 18.54
C ASP A 277 11.56 -2.37 18.92
N ARG A 278 12.57 -1.80 18.27
CA ARG A 278 12.99 -0.41 18.47
C ARG A 278 12.18 0.59 17.63
N ARG A 279 11.38 0.11 16.70
CA ARG A 279 10.54 0.98 15.86
C ARG A 279 9.35 1.52 16.65
N PRO A 280 8.91 2.76 16.38
CA PRO A 280 7.78 3.37 17.09
C PRO A 280 6.52 2.49 17.06
N ALA A 281 5.87 2.31 18.19
CA ALA A 281 4.64 1.50 18.27
C ALA A 281 3.44 2.20 17.60
N SER A 282 3.40 3.55 17.57
CA SER A 282 2.38 4.36 16.92
C SER A 282 3.01 5.24 15.86
N LEU A 283 2.53 5.10 14.63
CA LEU A 283 2.92 5.95 13.50
C LEU A 283 2.34 7.35 13.61
N SER A 284 1.13 7.49 14.16
CA SER A 284 0.51 8.80 14.40
C SER A 284 1.31 9.64 15.39
N ALA A 285 1.80 9.03 16.47
CA ALA A 285 2.70 9.69 17.42
C ALA A 285 4.04 10.06 16.78
N TRP A 286 4.57 9.18 15.93
CA TRP A 286 5.81 9.42 15.19
C TRP A 286 5.67 10.60 14.21
N VAL A 287 4.55 10.70 13.47
CA VAL A 287 4.29 11.82 12.56
C VAL A 287 4.17 13.13 13.35
N ALA A 288 3.59 13.11 14.53
CA ALA A 288 3.55 14.28 15.41
C ALA A 288 4.97 14.76 15.82
N ASP A 289 5.88 13.83 16.13
CA ASP A 289 7.29 14.18 16.40
C ASP A 289 7.99 14.73 15.14
N LEU A 290 7.77 14.12 13.96
CA LEU A 290 8.31 14.57 12.68
C LEU A 290 7.84 15.98 12.33
N ARG A 291 6.56 16.28 12.55
CA ARG A 291 5.95 17.58 12.22
C ARG A 291 6.66 18.75 12.85
N HIS A 292 7.17 18.61 14.08
CA HIS A 292 7.94 19.67 14.75
C HIS A 292 9.23 20.03 14.00
N GLY A 293 9.84 19.10 13.24
CA GLY A 293 11.00 19.38 12.41
C GLY A 293 10.65 19.90 11.01
N VAL A 294 9.46 19.62 10.50
CA VAL A 294 9.06 19.98 9.13
C VAL A 294 8.29 21.30 9.09
N THR A 295 7.56 21.66 10.14
CA THR A 295 6.83 22.92 10.24
C THR A 295 7.77 24.02 10.80
N PRO A 296 7.84 25.22 10.21
CA PRO A 296 8.56 26.34 10.81
C PRO A 296 7.97 26.65 12.19
N GLY A 297 8.83 26.78 13.19
CA GLY A 297 8.40 27.31 14.49
C GLY A 297 7.80 28.71 14.35
N PRO A 298 7.03 29.19 15.34
CA PRO A 298 6.59 30.58 15.38
C PRO A 298 7.82 31.49 15.23
N ALA A 299 7.72 32.50 14.35
CA ALA A 299 8.80 33.47 14.16
C ALA A 299 9.16 34.08 15.53
N ALA A 300 10.45 34.11 15.85
CA ALA A 300 10.91 34.77 17.05
C ALA A 300 10.39 36.24 17.03
N PRO A 301 9.90 36.77 18.15
CA PRO A 301 9.45 38.15 18.21
C PRO A 301 10.60 39.06 17.78
N HIS A 302 10.31 39.95 16.85
CA HIS A 302 11.29 40.97 16.45
C HIS A 302 11.74 41.76 17.70
N PRO A 303 13.06 42.00 17.86
CA PRO A 303 13.50 42.88 18.92
C PRO A 303 12.83 44.23 18.74
N PRO A 304 12.42 44.90 19.82
CA PRO A 304 11.81 46.21 19.73
C PRO A 304 12.78 47.18 19.03
N THR A 305 12.28 47.84 17.99
CA THR A 305 13.00 48.94 17.33
C THR A 305 13.15 50.03 18.35
N VAL A 306 14.37 50.27 18.85
CA VAL A 306 14.71 51.42 19.68
C VAL A 306 14.67 52.63 18.77
N GLN A 307 13.73 53.55 19.02
CA GLN A 307 13.71 54.91 18.45
C GLN A 307 14.67 55.80 19.20
#